data_904e2b75832ee20980baf603b24bcbfd
#
_entry.id   904e2b75832ee20980baf603b24bcbfd
#
_cell.length_a   1.000
_cell.length_b   1.000
_cell.length_c   1.000
_cell.angle_alpha   90.00
_cell.angle_beta   90.00
_cell.angle_gamma   90.00
#
_symmetry.space_group_name_H-M   'P 1'
#
loop_
_entity.id
_entity.type
_entity.pdbx_description
1 polymer ?
#
loop_
_entity_poly.entity_id
_entity_poly.type
_entity_poly.pdbx_seq_one_letter_code
_entity_poly.pdbx_strand_id
1 'polypeptide(L)'
;MEEDKIITALFEEGLDTLHLRKPDTAPMFAERLLTLIPEQYHKRIVVHGHFYLKDEYKLKGIHLNGRNPNPPENYKGHICCSCHSLDEVKERKQTCDYVFLSPVFNSISKMNYNSAYTAEELRAADKAGIIDKKVIALGGIDVDNILEVKDFGFGGAAIFCLLYTSDAADDRISV
;
A
#
# COMPACT_ATOMS: atom_id res chain seq x y z
N MET A 1 -19.99 11.32 0.86
CA MET A 1 -19.26 11.26 2.17
C MET A 1 -17.87 11.78 1.88
N GLU A 2 -17.34 12.68 2.68
CA GLU A 2 -16.04 13.28 2.43
C GLU A 2 -14.93 12.28 2.76
N GLU A 3 -13.92 12.21 1.90
CA GLU A 3 -12.83 11.22 1.98
C GLU A 3 -12.05 11.30 3.30
N ASP A 4 -11.81 12.52 3.79
CA ASP A 4 -11.15 12.80 5.06
C ASP A 4 -11.89 12.19 6.26
N LYS A 5 -13.22 12.24 6.27
CA LYS A 5 -14.04 11.66 7.34
C LYS A 5 -14.00 10.14 7.34
N ILE A 6 -14.00 9.52 6.13
CA ILE A 6 -13.86 8.06 6.01
C ILE A 6 -12.49 7.63 6.52
N ILE A 7 -11.43 8.31 6.10
CA ILE A 7 -10.06 8.00 6.54
C ILE A 7 -9.92 8.17 8.04
N THR A 8 -10.48 9.24 8.60
CA THR A 8 -10.45 9.48 10.05
C THR A 8 -11.16 8.36 10.80
N ALA A 9 -12.36 7.96 10.37
CA ALA A 9 -13.09 6.85 10.97
C ALA A 9 -12.32 5.53 10.89
N LEU A 10 -11.66 5.23 9.76
CA LEU A 10 -10.83 4.05 9.64
C LEU A 10 -9.65 4.05 10.63
N PHE A 11 -9.03 5.21 10.86
CA PHE A 11 -7.97 5.33 11.87
C PHE A 11 -8.51 5.14 13.30
N GLU A 12 -9.71 5.63 13.60
CA GLU A 12 -10.40 5.43 14.88
C GLU A 12 -10.74 3.95 15.12
N GLU A 13 -11.13 3.23 14.06
CA GLU A 13 -11.39 1.79 14.09
C GLU A 13 -10.12 0.92 14.08
N GLY A 14 -8.93 1.52 14.08
CA GLY A 14 -7.67 0.79 14.24
C GLY A 14 -6.86 0.56 12.97
N LEU A 15 -7.16 1.24 11.85
CA LEU A 15 -6.30 1.20 10.66
C LEU A 15 -4.86 1.55 11.07
N ASP A 16 -3.92 0.64 10.85
CA ASP A 16 -2.52 0.87 11.24
C ASP A 16 -1.85 1.91 10.33
N THR A 17 -1.91 1.71 9.04
CA THR A 17 -1.22 2.57 8.06
C THR A 17 -2.10 2.81 6.84
N LEU A 18 -2.22 4.06 6.44
CA LEU A 18 -2.86 4.47 5.19
C LEU A 18 -1.80 4.67 4.10
N HIS A 19 -1.99 4.06 2.94
CA HIS A 19 -1.24 4.35 1.73
C HIS A 19 -2.03 5.32 0.84
N LEU A 20 -1.64 6.59 0.84
CA LEU A 20 -2.27 7.62 0.03
C LEU A 20 -1.72 7.58 -1.40
N ARG A 21 -2.56 7.13 -2.33
CA ARG A 21 -2.23 7.03 -3.75
C ARG A 21 -3.25 7.82 -4.58
N LYS A 22 -2.83 8.94 -5.14
CA LYS A 22 -3.59 9.81 -6.05
C LYS A 22 -2.83 9.92 -7.38
N PRO A 23 -2.89 8.89 -8.25
CA PRO A 23 -2.17 8.91 -9.52
C PRO A 23 -2.76 9.98 -10.42
N ASP A 24 -1.89 10.63 -11.23
CA ASP A 24 -2.26 11.57 -12.28
C ASP A 24 -3.11 12.77 -11.80
N THR A 25 -3.07 13.09 -10.51
CA THR A 25 -3.73 14.25 -9.92
C THR A 25 -2.73 15.34 -9.55
N ALA A 26 -3.20 16.59 -9.58
CA ALA A 26 -2.39 17.70 -9.09
C ALA A 26 -2.10 17.58 -7.60
N PRO A 27 -0.93 18.01 -7.11
CA PRO A 27 -0.52 17.91 -5.71
C PRO A 27 -1.56 18.47 -4.73
N MET A 28 -2.22 19.55 -5.10
CA MET A 28 -3.22 20.24 -4.28
C MET A 28 -4.34 19.33 -3.74
N PHE A 29 -4.68 18.24 -4.45
CA PHE A 29 -5.70 17.30 -3.96
C PHE A 29 -5.20 16.48 -2.78
N ALA A 30 -3.94 16.04 -2.81
CA ALA A 30 -3.32 15.34 -1.68
C ALA A 30 -3.09 16.29 -0.51
N GLU A 31 -2.61 17.52 -0.77
CA GLU A 31 -2.40 18.56 0.22
C GLU A 31 -3.70 18.90 0.96
N ARG A 32 -4.78 19.18 0.19
CA ARG A 32 -6.09 19.45 0.77
C ARG A 32 -6.58 18.31 1.66
N LEU A 33 -6.46 17.07 1.19
CA LEU A 33 -6.86 15.90 1.97
C LEU A 33 -6.06 15.79 3.26
N LEU A 34 -4.74 15.93 3.20
CA LEU A 34 -3.86 15.90 4.38
C LEU A 34 -4.18 17.02 5.38
N THR A 35 -4.53 18.21 4.89
CA THR A 35 -4.95 19.32 5.77
C THR A 35 -6.24 19.01 6.53
N LEU A 36 -7.15 18.20 5.96
CA LEU A 36 -8.42 17.84 6.59
C LEU A 36 -8.32 16.64 7.54
N ILE A 37 -7.32 15.78 7.36
CA ILE A 37 -7.07 14.65 8.26
C ILE A 37 -6.39 15.16 9.55
N PRO A 38 -6.87 14.76 10.75
CA PRO A 38 -6.24 15.18 12.01
C PRO A 38 -4.74 14.84 12.08
N GLU A 39 -3.91 15.80 12.50
CA GLU A 39 -2.44 15.71 12.51
C GLU A 39 -1.92 14.49 13.29
N GLN A 40 -2.66 14.04 14.31
CA GLN A 40 -2.31 12.83 15.08
C GLN A 40 -2.18 11.56 14.24
N TYR A 41 -2.83 11.49 13.06
CA TYR A 41 -2.78 10.35 12.15
C TYR A 41 -1.72 10.49 11.07
N HIS A 42 -1.10 11.65 10.88
CA HIS A 42 -0.13 11.89 9.81
C HIS A 42 1.05 10.91 9.85
N LYS A 43 1.54 10.54 11.04
CA LYS A 43 2.60 9.53 11.22
C LYS A 43 2.19 8.10 10.84
N ARG A 44 0.95 7.90 10.44
CA ARG A 44 0.40 6.62 9.94
C ARG A 44 0.11 6.67 8.44
N ILE A 45 0.51 7.73 7.74
CA ILE A 45 0.26 7.93 6.30
C ILE A 45 1.56 7.79 5.52
N VAL A 46 1.52 7.00 4.44
CA VAL A 46 2.58 6.82 3.45
C VAL A 46 2.10 7.34 2.10
N VAL A 47 2.89 8.15 1.41
CA VAL A 47 2.54 8.71 0.10
C VAL A 47 3.23 7.99 -1.04
N HIS A 48 2.51 7.79 -2.16
CA HIS A 48 2.98 7.11 -3.38
C HIS A 48 3.49 8.07 -4.47
N GLY A 49 3.37 9.36 -4.26
CA GLY A 49 3.83 10.43 -5.14
C GLY A 49 3.96 11.73 -4.35
N HIS A 50 4.45 12.79 -5.00
CA HIS A 50 4.65 14.08 -4.35
C HIS A 50 5.40 13.94 -3.01
N PHE A 51 6.56 13.27 -3.04
CA PHE A 51 7.29 12.82 -1.85
C PHE A 51 7.67 13.94 -0.87
N TYR A 52 7.71 15.21 -1.33
CA TYR A 52 7.91 16.36 -0.45
C TYR A 52 6.84 16.50 0.64
N LEU A 53 5.61 15.99 0.39
CA LEU A 53 4.51 16.00 1.37
C LEU A 53 4.86 15.26 2.66
N LYS A 54 5.75 14.26 2.55
CA LYS A 54 6.21 13.52 3.74
C LYS A 54 6.86 14.44 4.76
N ASP A 55 7.69 15.37 4.35
CA ASP A 55 8.36 16.29 5.26
C ASP A 55 7.44 17.46 5.67
N GLU A 56 6.65 17.98 4.73
CA GLU A 56 5.74 19.09 4.98
C GLU A 56 4.65 18.73 6.02
N TYR A 57 4.07 17.55 5.90
CA TYR A 57 3.02 17.06 6.80
C TYR A 57 3.52 16.08 7.87
N LYS A 58 4.83 15.85 7.99
CA LYS A 58 5.44 14.91 8.95
C LYS A 58 4.84 13.50 8.85
N LEU A 59 4.65 13.02 7.62
CA LEU A 59 4.07 11.72 7.35
C LEU A 59 5.03 10.58 7.72
N LYS A 60 4.52 9.33 7.77
CA LYS A 60 5.30 8.12 8.06
C LYS A 60 6.44 7.92 7.07
N GLY A 61 6.16 8.01 5.77
CA GLY A 61 7.17 7.72 4.76
C GLY A 61 6.66 7.80 3.32
N ILE A 62 7.44 7.20 2.44
CA ILE A 62 7.19 7.16 1.00
C ILE A 62 7.09 5.72 0.48
N HIS A 63 6.31 5.53 -0.58
CA HIS A 63 6.19 4.26 -1.28
C HIS A 63 6.74 4.37 -2.70
N LEU A 64 7.78 3.58 -2.98
CA LEU A 64 8.40 3.50 -4.31
C LEU A 64 7.58 2.57 -5.19
N ASN A 65 7.40 2.96 -6.44
CA ASN A 65 6.63 2.23 -7.43
C ASN A 65 7.20 2.47 -8.85
N GLY A 66 6.62 1.86 -9.88
CA GLY A 66 7.12 1.99 -11.24
C GLY A 66 7.18 3.44 -11.78
N ARG A 67 6.34 4.36 -11.27
CA ARG A 67 6.37 5.79 -11.63
C ARG A 67 7.44 6.57 -10.84
N ASN A 68 7.69 6.16 -9.61
CA ASN A 68 8.63 6.78 -8.67
C ASN A 68 9.54 5.68 -8.10
N PRO A 69 10.50 5.15 -8.88
CA PRO A 69 11.29 3.98 -8.50
C PRO A 69 12.40 4.27 -7.49
N ASN A 70 12.78 5.54 -7.36
CA ASN A 70 13.87 5.97 -6.50
C ASN A 70 13.41 7.00 -5.46
N PRO A 71 13.95 6.94 -4.23
CA PRO A 71 13.69 7.99 -3.24
C PRO A 71 14.34 9.31 -3.68
N PRO A 72 13.86 10.45 -3.15
CA PRO A 72 14.54 11.72 -3.32
C PRO A 72 16.00 11.66 -2.86
N GLU A 73 16.84 12.51 -3.43
CA GLU A 73 18.26 12.60 -3.05
C GLU A 73 18.40 12.90 -1.53
N ASN A 74 19.32 12.17 -0.88
CA ASN A 74 19.54 12.27 0.57
C ASN A 74 18.32 11.97 1.45
N TYR A 75 17.31 11.28 0.93
CA TYR A 75 16.14 10.91 1.70
C TYR A 75 16.51 10.08 2.93
N LYS A 76 15.99 10.50 4.09
CA LYS A 76 16.10 9.78 5.36
C LYS A 76 14.70 9.61 5.92
N GLY A 77 14.21 8.40 5.99
CA GLY A 77 12.88 8.10 6.49
C GLY A 77 12.41 6.74 6.06
N HIS A 78 11.18 6.46 6.39
CA HIS A 78 10.56 5.18 6.09
C HIS A 78 10.30 5.01 4.59
N ILE A 79 10.80 3.90 4.04
CA ILE A 79 10.66 3.55 2.62
C ILE A 79 9.98 2.19 2.52
N CYS A 80 8.99 2.09 1.65
CA CYS A 80 8.41 0.82 1.22
C CYS A 80 8.26 0.79 -0.30
N CYS A 81 8.03 -0.37 -0.86
CA CYS A 81 7.83 -0.52 -2.31
C CYS A 81 6.92 -1.70 -2.66
N SER A 82 6.43 -1.71 -3.91
CA SER A 82 5.71 -2.83 -4.48
C SER A 82 6.68 -3.81 -5.13
N CYS A 83 6.45 -5.10 -4.91
CA CYS A 83 7.13 -6.23 -5.54
C CYS A 83 6.11 -7.12 -6.23
N HIS A 84 6.47 -7.67 -7.38
CA HIS A 84 5.61 -8.53 -8.19
C HIS A 84 6.16 -9.96 -8.33
N SER A 85 7.29 -10.24 -7.67
CA SER A 85 7.89 -11.58 -7.57
C SER A 85 8.57 -11.79 -6.22
N LEU A 86 8.76 -13.06 -5.86
CA LEU A 86 9.50 -13.43 -4.65
C LEU A 86 10.98 -13.02 -4.72
N ASP A 87 11.55 -12.94 -5.91
CA ASP A 87 12.93 -12.49 -6.10
C ASP A 87 13.04 -10.98 -5.87
N GLU A 88 12.09 -10.18 -6.36
CA GLU A 88 12.02 -8.77 -6.02
C GLU A 88 11.84 -8.55 -4.50
N VAL A 89 11.05 -9.38 -3.82
CA VAL A 89 10.90 -9.33 -2.36
C VAL A 89 12.23 -9.54 -1.66
N LYS A 90 13.03 -10.56 -2.07
CA LYS A 90 14.35 -10.83 -1.48
C LYS A 90 15.28 -9.63 -1.60
N GLU A 91 15.30 -8.99 -2.78
CA GLU A 91 16.16 -7.86 -3.07
C GLU A 91 15.69 -6.60 -2.31
N ARG A 92 14.44 -6.20 -2.50
CA ARG A 92 13.91 -4.95 -2.00
C ARG A 92 13.76 -4.90 -0.48
N LYS A 93 13.51 -6.03 0.15
CA LYS A 93 13.41 -6.15 1.61
C LYS A 93 14.70 -5.75 2.35
N GLN A 94 15.85 -5.73 1.67
CA GLN A 94 17.14 -5.30 2.23
C GLN A 94 17.24 -3.78 2.40
N THR A 95 16.55 -3.02 1.56
CA THR A 95 16.62 -1.56 1.49
C THR A 95 15.34 -0.85 1.90
N CYS A 96 14.24 -1.60 2.04
CA CYS A 96 12.95 -1.08 2.46
C CYS A 96 12.61 -1.52 3.89
N ASP A 97 11.81 -0.71 4.59
CA ASP A 97 11.29 -1.05 5.91
C ASP A 97 10.27 -2.18 5.81
N TYR A 98 9.44 -2.16 4.76
CA TYR A 98 8.60 -3.28 4.32
C TYR A 98 8.33 -3.21 2.81
N VAL A 99 7.82 -4.30 2.27
CA VAL A 99 7.47 -4.40 0.85
C VAL A 99 6.06 -4.98 0.69
N PHE A 100 5.37 -4.61 -0.39
CA PHE A 100 4.17 -5.29 -0.83
C PHE A 100 4.50 -6.39 -1.81
N LEU A 101 3.91 -7.57 -1.64
CA LEU A 101 3.85 -8.60 -2.68
C LEU A 101 2.45 -8.58 -3.30
N SER A 102 2.37 -8.39 -4.62
CA SER A 102 1.08 -8.27 -5.34
C SER A 102 1.20 -8.82 -6.77
N PRO A 103 0.15 -9.53 -7.25
CA PRO A 103 -1.02 -9.98 -6.52
C PRO A 103 -0.76 -11.27 -5.74
N VAL A 104 -1.34 -11.40 -4.53
CA VAL A 104 -1.26 -12.66 -3.76
C VAL A 104 -2.41 -13.59 -4.14
N PHE A 105 -3.63 -13.08 -4.21
CA PHE A 105 -4.81 -13.84 -4.60
C PHE A 105 -5.40 -13.35 -5.91
N ASN A 106 -6.26 -14.17 -6.52
CA ASN A 106 -7.02 -13.78 -7.70
C ASN A 106 -7.98 -12.63 -7.36
N SER A 107 -7.99 -11.59 -8.18
CA SER A 107 -8.99 -10.55 -8.06
C SER A 107 -10.30 -10.99 -8.71
N ILE A 108 -11.40 -10.95 -7.95
CA ILE A 108 -12.77 -11.22 -8.46
C ILE A 108 -13.15 -10.23 -9.57
N SER A 109 -12.57 -9.04 -9.57
CA SER A 109 -12.87 -7.97 -10.52
C SER A 109 -12.14 -8.07 -11.87
N LYS A 110 -11.19 -9.02 -12.03
CA LYS A 110 -10.47 -9.22 -13.31
C LYS A 110 -10.54 -10.68 -13.75
N MET A 111 -11.39 -10.97 -14.69
CA MET A 111 -11.68 -12.32 -15.24
C MET A 111 -10.46 -13.06 -15.86
N ASN A 112 -9.24 -12.54 -15.81
CA ASN A 112 -8.04 -13.14 -16.40
C ASN A 112 -6.77 -13.04 -15.54
N TYR A 113 -6.88 -12.72 -14.25
CA TYR A 113 -5.72 -12.73 -13.35
C TYR A 113 -5.76 -14.00 -12.49
N ASN A 114 -4.96 -14.98 -12.87
CA ASN A 114 -4.63 -16.10 -12.01
C ASN A 114 -3.82 -15.58 -10.83
N SER A 115 -4.04 -16.12 -9.61
CA SER A 115 -3.13 -15.84 -8.48
C SER A 115 -1.71 -16.11 -8.94
N ALA A 116 -0.79 -15.21 -8.62
CA ALA A 116 0.60 -15.39 -9.02
C ALA A 116 1.24 -16.58 -8.29
N TYR A 117 0.62 -17.05 -7.17
CA TYR A 117 1.18 -18.06 -6.28
C TYR A 117 0.13 -19.05 -5.81
N THR A 118 0.53 -20.30 -5.69
CA THR A 118 -0.20 -21.34 -4.98
C THR A 118 0.04 -21.23 -3.47
N ALA A 119 -0.85 -21.80 -2.67
CA ALA A 119 -0.68 -21.88 -1.22
C ALA A 119 0.64 -22.60 -0.81
N GLU A 120 1.05 -23.59 -1.61
CA GLU A 120 2.31 -24.33 -1.38
C GLU A 120 3.54 -23.45 -1.62
N GLU A 121 3.52 -22.64 -2.68
CA GLU A 121 4.60 -21.68 -2.97
C GLU A 121 4.72 -20.62 -1.88
N LEU A 122 3.60 -20.08 -1.40
CA LEU A 122 3.62 -19.10 -0.31
C LEU A 122 4.16 -19.69 1.00
N ARG A 123 3.74 -20.92 1.37
CA ARG A 123 4.29 -21.61 2.56
C ARG A 123 5.77 -21.95 2.41
N ALA A 124 6.21 -22.30 1.20
CA ALA A 124 7.62 -22.54 0.94
C ALA A 124 8.44 -21.25 1.06
N ALA A 125 7.89 -20.12 0.58
CA ALA A 125 8.52 -18.82 0.68
C ALA A 125 8.62 -18.32 2.14
N ASP A 126 7.59 -18.58 2.96
CA ASP A 126 7.62 -18.32 4.40
C ASP A 126 8.72 -19.15 5.10
N LYS A 127 8.73 -20.46 4.88
CA LYS A 127 9.77 -21.35 5.44
C LYS A 127 11.20 -20.97 5.01
N ALA A 128 11.35 -20.42 3.80
CA ALA A 128 12.62 -19.93 3.31
C ALA A 128 12.98 -18.52 3.83
N GLY A 129 12.13 -17.88 4.63
CA GLY A 129 12.33 -16.53 5.15
C GLY A 129 12.22 -15.43 4.08
N ILE A 130 11.65 -15.74 2.92
CA ILE A 130 11.37 -14.76 1.88
C ILE A 130 10.17 -13.91 2.29
N ILE A 131 9.08 -14.57 2.66
CA ILE A 131 7.92 -13.94 3.32
C ILE A 131 8.22 -13.89 4.81
N ASP A 132 8.01 -12.75 5.43
CA ASP A 132 8.16 -12.51 6.86
C ASP A 132 7.36 -11.25 7.27
N LYS A 133 7.59 -10.76 8.48
CA LYS A 133 6.90 -9.56 9.02
C LYS A 133 7.11 -8.28 8.22
N LYS A 134 8.08 -8.24 7.32
CA LYS A 134 8.32 -7.11 6.41
C LYS A 134 7.58 -7.23 5.08
N VAL A 135 6.90 -8.32 4.84
CA VAL A 135 6.16 -8.54 3.57
C VAL A 135 4.68 -8.41 3.83
N ILE A 136 4.05 -7.46 3.16
CA ILE A 136 2.62 -7.17 3.25
C ILE A 136 1.93 -7.74 2.01
N ALA A 137 0.92 -8.55 2.22
CA ALA A 137 0.11 -9.11 1.14
C ALA A 137 -0.79 -8.04 0.52
N LEU A 138 -0.86 -7.98 -0.81
CA LEU A 138 -1.75 -7.10 -1.55
C LEU A 138 -2.32 -7.83 -2.78
N GLY A 139 -3.55 -7.49 -3.14
CA GLY A 139 -4.24 -8.01 -4.33
C GLY A 139 -5.10 -9.24 -4.05
N GLY A 140 -6.38 -9.11 -4.39
CA GLY A 140 -7.40 -10.14 -4.19
C GLY A 140 -7.73 -10.45 -2.73
N ILE A 141 -7.38 -9.58 -1.80
CA ILE A 141 -7.63 -9.77 -0.37
C ILE A 141 -9.00 -9.21 0.00
N ASP A 142 -9.78 -10.03 0.68
CA ASP A 142 -11.11 -9.72 1.19
C ASP A 142 -11.34 -10.34 2.58
N VAL A 143 -12.56 -10.20 3.09
CA VAL A 143 -12.93 -10.71 4.42
C VAL A 143 -12.88 -12.22 4.53
N ASP A 144 -13.02 -12.94 3.41
CA ASP A 144 -13.07 -14.41 3.39
C ASP A 144 -11.67 -15.03 3.43
N ASN A 145 -10.67 -14.34 2.83
CA ASN A 145 -9.30 -14.86 2.70
C ASN A 145 -8.25 -14.14 3.55
N ILE A 146 -8.59 -13.03 4.20
CA ILE A 146 -7.62 -12.25 4.99
C ILE A 146 -6.94 -13.07 6.10
N LEU A 147 -7.61 -14.07 6.66
CA LEU A 147 -7.04 -14.93 7.70
C LEU A 147 -5.94 -15.85 7.14
N GLU A 148 -6.06 -16.28 5.87
CA GLU A 148 -5.04 -17.10 5.22
C GLU A 148 -3.71 -16.35 5.05
N VAL A 149 -3.76 -15.02 4.90
CA VAL A 149 -2.55 -14.17 4.81
C VAL A 149 -1.64 -14.37 6.01
N LYS A 150 -2.23 -14.50 7.20
CA LYS A 150 -1.49 -14.77 8.44
C LYS A 150 -0.83 -16.14 8.41
N ASP A 151 -1.51 -17.15 7.87
CA ASP A 151 -1.02 -18.53 7.81
C ASP A 151 0.14 -18.71 6.82
N PHE A 152 0.32 -17.76 5.89
CA PHE A 152 1.45 -17.70 4.95
C PHE A 152 2.64 -16.87 5.46
N GLY A 153 2.63 -16.44 6.73
CA GLY A 153 3.74 -15.73 7.36
C GLY A 153 3.89 -14.24 7.01
N PHE A 154 2.93 -13.66 6.31
CA PHE A 154 2.96 -12.22 6.01
C PHE A 154 2.86 -11.36 7.27
N GLY A 155 3.50 -10.20 7.26
CA GLY A 155 3.44 -9.22 8.34
C GLY A 155 2.12 -8.46 8.43
N GLY A 156 1.30 -8.53 7.38
CA GLY A 156 -0.01 -7.88 7.31
C GLY A 156 -0.65 -8.02 5.93
N ALA A 157 -1.83 -7.45 5.80
CA ALA A 157 -2.59 -7.37 4.56
C ALA A 157 -2.94 -5.93 4.23
N ALA A 158 -2.87 -5.58 2.95
CA ALA A 158 -3.37 -4.32 2.44
C ALA A 158 -4.60 -4.57 1.57
N ILE A 159 -5.64 -3.77 1.82
CA ILE A 159 -6.89 -3.80 1.05
C ILE A 159 -6.94 -2.52 0.23
N PHE A 160 -7.23 -2.66 -1.05
CA PHE A 160 -7.42 -1.51 -1.92
C PHE A 160 -8.84 -0.97 -1.73
N CYS A 161 -8.96 0.25 -1.19
CA CYS A 161 -10.23 0.95 -1.05
C CYS A 161 -10.29 2.10 -2.05
N LEU A 162 -11.22 2.02 -3.00
CA LEU A 162 -11.57 3.12 -3.89
C LEU A 162 -12.63 3.98 -3.20
N LEU A 163 -12.23 5.15 -2.76
CA LEU A 163 -13.17 6.16 -2.28
C LEU A 163 -13.59 7.03 -3.47
N TYR A 164 -14.80 6.77 -3.99
CA TYR A 164 -15.40 7.64 -5.00
C TYR A 164 -15.99 8.86 -4.31
N THR A 165 -15.45 10.04 -4.62
CA THR A 165 -16.12 11.31 -4.33
C THR A 165 -16.78 11.81 -5.61
N SER A 166 -17.91 12.50 -5.50
CA SER A 166 -18.69 13.02 -6.62
C SER A 166 -17.92 14.01 -7.53
N ASP A 167 -16.76 14.47 -7.10
CA ASP A 167 -15.89 15.37 -7.87
C ASP A 167 -14.87 14.62 -8.76
N ALA A 168 -14.82 13.28 -8.67
CA ALA A 168 -13.92 12.45 -9.48
C ALA A 168 -14.66 11.82 -10.68
N ALA A 169 -15.49 12.59 -11.37
CA ALA A 169 -16.33 12.09 -12.46
C ALA A 169 -15.59 11.77 -13.77
N ASP A 170 -14.25 11.79 -13.84
CA ASP A 170 -13.54 11.56 -15.10
C ASP A 170 -12.18 10.85 -15.02
N ASP A 171 -11.98 9.92 -14.08
CA ASP A 171 -10.76 9.10 -14.14
C ASP A 171 -11.08 7.61 -14.22
N ARG A 172 -11.09 7.11 -15.45
CA ARG A 172 -11.04 5.68 -15.76
C ARG A 172 -9.74 5.13 -15.22
N ILE A 173 -9.83 4.37 -14.14
CA ILE A 173 -8.70 3.70 -13.54
C ILE A 173 -8.23 2.60 -14.47
N SER A 174 -7.12 2.84 -15.16
CA SER A 174 -6.26 1.77 -15.66
C SER A 174 -5.33 1.35 -14.54
N VAL A 175 -5.41 0.08 -14.18
CA VAL A 175 -4.54 -0.63 -13.23
C VAL A 175 -3.18 -0.87 -13.83
#